data_7784fad29705bef869abe9044c0ec979
#
_entry.id   7784fad29705bef869abe9044c0ec979
#
_cell.length_a   1.000
_cell.length_b   1.000
_cell.length_c   1.000
_cell.angle_alpha   90.00
_cell.angle_beta   90.00
_cell.angle_gamma   90.00
#
_symmetry.space_group_name_H-M   'P 1'
#
loop_
_entity.id
_entity.type
_entity.pdbx_description
1 polymer ?
#
loop_
_entity_poly.entity_id
_entity_poly.type
_entity_poly.pdbx_seq_one_letter_code
_entity_poly.pdbx_strand_id
1 'polypeptide(L)'
;MSAYLTAAGYPNISPLLGSVVRRDGAGQDNLLMIAQGYLSNQGDAWAWTQNSLERAIRDELAVAMSEQEQHYNALGELQDFAGLLGQRLGEMHAVLAAKTSNKDFKPETTTAAPPSARPSAHKSNKPRPMATAPNKPAWKKP
;
A
#
# COMPACT_ATOMS: atom_id res chain seq x y z
N MET A 1 -0.31 -5.84 -14.76
CA MET A 1 0.75 -6.14 -13.76
C MET A 1 0.74 -7.61 -13.35
N SER A 2 -0.34 -8.18 -12.81
CA SER A 2 -0.38 -9.58 -12.32
C SER A 2 0.08 -10.61 -13.36
N ALA A 3 -0.36 -10.50 -14.62
CA ALA A 3 0.08 -11.38 -15.71
C ALA A 3 1.60 -11.34 -15.92
N TYR A 4 2.19 -10.17 -15.90
CA TYR A 4 3.64 -10.00 -16.08
C TYR A 4 4.43 -10.62 -14.92
N LEU A 5 4.03 -10.32 -13.67
CA LEU A 5 4.70 -10.88 -12.48
C LEU A 5 4.55 -12.40 -12.41
N THR A 6 3.37 -12.94 -12.79
CA THR A 6 3.16 -14.40 -12.88
C THR A 6 4.07 -15.02 -13.93
N ALA A 7 4.15 -14.43 -15.13
CA ALA A 7 5.02 -14.92 -16.21
C ALA A 7 6.51 -14.80 -15.86
N ALA A 8 6.89 -13.79 -15.07
CA ALA A 8 8.25 -13.62 -14.54
C ALA A 8 8.57 -14.56 -13.38
N GLY A 9 7.60 -15.36 -12.92
CA GLY A 9 7.80 -16.30 -11.80
C GLY A 9 7.95 -15.65 -10.43
N TYR A 10 7.45 -14.42 -10.25
CA TYR A 10 7.52 -13.78 -8.94
C TYR A 10 6.61 -14.50 -7.94
N PRO A 11 7.14 -15.05 -6.83
CA PRO A 11 6.40 -15.99 -5.99
C PRO A 11 5.45 -15.32 -5.00
N ASN A 12 5.65 -14.02 -4.69
CA ASN A 12 4.93 -13.34 -3.62
C ASN A 12 3.72 -12.54 -4.14
N ILE A 13 2.99 -13.12 -5.10
CA ILE A 13 1.68 -12.64 -5.57
C ILE A 13 0.72 -13.80 -5.76
N SER A 14 -0.57 -13.50 -5.80
CA SER A 14 -1.56 -14.45 -6.30
C SER A 14 -1.37 -14.62 -7.80
N PRO A 15 -1.02 -15.84 -8.30
CA PRO A 15 -0.75 -16.05 -9.72
C PRO A 15 -2.02 -15.82 -10.54
N LEU A 16 -1.87 -15.15 -11.69
CA LEU A 16 -2.95 -15.03 -12.65
C LEU A 16 -3.12 -16.36 -13.40
N LEU A 17 -4.27 -17.01 -13.23
CA LEU A 17 -4.61 -18.29 -13.86
C LEU A 17 -5.28 -18.10 -15.21
N GLY A 18 -5.96 -16.97 -15.43
CA GLY A 18 -6.62 -16.66 -16.69
C GLY A 18 -7.41 -15.37 -16.65
N SER A 19 -7.89 -14.96 -17.81
CA SER A 19 -8.76 -13.80 -17.97
C SER A 19 -9.77 -14.03 -19.07
N VAL A 20 -10.93 -13.37 -18.95
CA VAL A 20 -11.96 -13.32 -20.00
C VAL A 20 -11.97 -11.90 -20.56
N VAL A 21 -11.75 -11.81 -21.87
CA VAL A 21 -11.72 -10.53 -22.58
C VAL A 21 -12.82 -10.56 -23.66
N ARG A 22 -13.60 -9.51 -23.76
CA ARG A 22 -14.55 -9.29 -24.84
C ARG A 22 -13.99 -8.26 -25.80
N ARG A 23 -13.87 -8.63 -27.06
CA ARG A 23 -13.54 -7.67 -28.11
C ARG A 23 -14.82 -7.05 -28.65
N ASP A 24 -14.90 -5.72 -28.67
CA ASP A 24 -16.03 -4.99 -29.21
C ASP A 24 -15.94 -4.85 -30.74
N GLY A 25 -17.00 -4.26 -31.35
CA GLY A 25 -17.08 -4.07 -32.81
C GLY A 25 -16.02 -3.08 -33.36
N ALA A 26 -15.37 -2.30 -32.50
CA ALA A 26 -14.27 -1.39 -32.84
C ALA A 26 -12.88 -2.06 -32.69
N GLY A 27 -12.85 -3.33 -32.27
CA GLY A 27 -11.62 -4.08 -32.04
C GLY A 27 -10.95 -3.81 -30.68
N GLN A 28 -11.61 -3.10 -29.78
CA GLN A 28 -11.12 -2.83 -28.43
C GLN A 28 -11.35 -4.02 -27.50
N ASP A 29 -10.32 -4.38 -26.76
CA ASP A 29 -10.36 -5.45 -25.77
C ASP A 29 -10.84 -4.93 -24.42
N ASN A 30 -11.97 -5.46 -23.93
CA ASN A 30 -12.57 -5.13 -22.65
C ASN A 30 -12.40 -6.31 -21.69
N LEU A 31 -11.62 -6.14 -20.65
CA LEU A 31 -11.45 -7.15 -19.61
C LEU A 31 -12.74 -7.31 -18.81
N LEU A 32 -13.32 -8.51 -18.81
CA LEU A 32 -14.56 -8.82 -18.10
C LEU A 32 -14.31 -9.52 -16.77
N MET A 33 -13.31 -10.41 -16.72
CA MET A 33 -13.02 -11.23 -15.53
C MET A 33 -11.55 -11.62 -15.50
N ILE A 34 -11.03 -11.79 -14.30
CA ILE A 34 -9.75 -12.43 -14.04
C ILE A 34 -9.95 -13.61 -13.08
N ALA A 35 -9.19 -14.67 -13.29
CA ALA A 35 -9.07 -15.78 -12.36
C ALA A 35 -7.67 -15.76 -11.76
N GLN A 36 -7.57 -15.76 -10.44
CA GLN A 36 -6.29 -15.76 -9.71
C GLN A 36 -6.23 -16.95 -8.76
N GLY A 37 -5.02 -17.41 -8.45
CA GLY A 37 -4.81 -18.43 -7.44
C GLY A 37 -5.35 -17.97 -6.08
N TYR A 38 -6.02 -18.86 -5.38
CA TYR A 38 -6.51 -18.58 -4.04
C TYR A 38 -5.34 -18.56 -3.04
N LEU A 39 -5.24 -17.49 -2.26
CA LEU A 39 -4.32 -17.40 -1.13
C LEU A 39 -5.11 -17.54 0.16
N SER A 40 -4.88 -18.64 0.89
CA SER A 40 -5.43 -18.79 2.23
C SER A 40 -4.83 -17.72 3.15
N ASN A 41 -5.69 -16.97 3.81
CA ASN A 41 -5.26 -15.92 4.76
C ASN A 41 -6.18 -15.95 5.99
N GLN A 42 -5.74 -15.32 7.06
CA GLN A 42 -6.47 -15.21 8.32
C GLN A 42 -7.07 -13.80 8.55
N GLY A 43 -7.20 -13.01 7.50
CA GLY A 43 -7.71 -11.65 7.54
C GLY A 43 -6.85 -10.69 6.74
N ASP A 44 -7.18 -9.41 6.82
CA ASP A 44 -6.43 -8.37 6.14
C ASP A 44 -5.28 -7.82 7.03
N ALA A 45 -4.24 -7.31 6.37
CA ALA A 45 -3.05 -6.79 7.03
C ALA A 45 -3.35 -5.53 7.87
N TRP A 46 -4.39 -4.76 7.52
CA TRP A 46 -4.77 -3.57 8.26
C TRP A 46 -5.32 -3.92 9.64
N ALA A 47 -6.30 -4.83 9.69
CA ALA A 47 -6.86 -5.30 10.95
C ALA A 47 -5.80 -5.98 11.83
N TRP A 48 -4.91 -6.78 11.22
CA TRP A 48 -3.79 -7.38 11.93
C TRP A 48 -2.86 -6.31 12.54
N THR A 49 -2.49 -5.29 11.76
CA THR A 49 -1.62 -4.19 12.23
C THR A 49 -2.25 -3.42 13.38
N GLN A 50 -3.55 -3.08 13.27
CA GLN A 50 -4.27 -2.40 14.35
C GLN A 50 -4.28 -3.23 15.64
N ASN A 51 -4.63 -4.51 15.55
CA ASN A 51 -4.67 -5.41 16.71
C ASN A 51 -3.28 -5.60 17.34
N SER A 52 -2.23 -5.66 16.53
CA SER A 52 -0.86 -5.80 17.01
C SER A 52 -0.38 -4.52 17.71
N LEU A 53 -0.73 -3.36 17.16
CA LEU A 53 -0.41 -2.06 17.78
C LEU A 53 -1.16 -1.87 19.11
N GLU A 54 -2.44 -2.21 19.16
CA GLU A 54 -3.22 -2.15 20.41
C GLU A 54 -2.66 -3.08 21.49
N ARG A 55 -2.19 -4.27 21.12
CA ARG A 55 -1.49 -5.18 22.04
C ARG A 55 -0.22 -4.52 22.54
N ALA A 56 0.63 -4.03 21.65
CA ALA A 56 1.89 -3.41 22.00
C ALA A 56 1.70 -2.25 22.98
N ILE A 57 0.71 -1.38 22.75
CA ILE A 57 0.39 -0.28 23.66
C ILE A 57 -0.04 -0.79 25.04
N ARG A 58 -0.88 -1.82 25.11
CA ARG A 58 -1.30 -2.41 26.39
C ARG A 58 -0.13 -3.01 27.15
N ASP A 59 0.74 -3.72 26.46
CA ASP A 59 1.90 -4.37 27.05
C ASP A 59 2.91 -3.33 27.58
N GLU A 60 3.16 -2.25 26.84
CA GLU A 60 4.00 -1.14 27.30
C GLU A 60 3.41 -0.46 28.55
N LEU A 61 2.10 -0.24 28.57
CA LEU A 61 1.44 0.31 29.75
C LEU A 61 1.53 -0.61 30.95
N ALA A 62 1.40 -1.92 30.76
CA ALA A 62 1.51 -2.92 31.83
C ALA A 62 2.94 -2.97 32.38
N VAL A 63 3.96 -2.89 31.51
CA VAL A 63 5.38 -2.83 31.91
C VAL A 63 5.66 -1.53 32.68
N ALA A 64 5.19 -0.40 32.19
CA ALA A 64 5.35 0.90 32.86
C ALA A 64 4.71 0.95 34.25
N MET A 65 3.70 0.13 34.52
CA MET A 65 3.04 -0.01 35.82
C MET A 65 3.69 -1.09 36.72
N SER A 66 4.61 -1.89 36.18
CA SER A 66 5.36 -2.89 36.94
C SER A 66 6.70 -2.30 37.39
N GLU A 67 7.12 -2.61 38.62
CA GLU A 67 8.45 -2.20 39.14
C GLU A 67 9.61 -3.02 38.54
N GLN A 68 9.33 -3.88 37.56
CA GLN A 68 10.32 -4.72 36.89
C GLN A 68 10.79 -4.08 35.60
N GLU A 69 12.06 -3.73 35.53
CA GLU A 69 12.75 -3.36 34.27
C GLU A 69 12.89 -4.60 33.37
N GLN A 70 11.84 -4.94 32.65
CA GLN A 70 11.94 -5.93 31.58
C GLN A 70 12.04 -5.20 30.25
N HIS A 71 13.13 -5.40 29.52
CA HIS A 71 13.28 -4.96 28.14
C HIS A 71 12.37 -5.82 27.24
N TYR A 72 11.09 -5.50 27.21
CA TYR A 72 10.12 -6.11 26.31
C TYR A 72 10.00 -5.26 25.06
N ASN A 73 10.25 -5.86 23.88
CA ASN A 73 10.07 -5.17 22.60
C ASN A 73 8.63 -5.39 22.10
N ALA A 74 7.70 -4.62 22.62
CA ALA A 74 6.28 -4.69 22.25
C ALA A 74 6.02 -4.46 20.73
N LEU A 75 6.93 -3.76 20.05
CA LEU A 75 6.82 -3.46 18.61
C LEU A 75 7.59 -4.45 17.72
N GLY A 76 8.25 -5.47 18.27
CA GLY A 76 9.09 -6.40 17.52
C GLY A 76 8.37 -7.05 16.35
N GLU A 77 7.17 -7.60 16.58
CA GLU A 77 6.36 -8.20 15.52
C GLU A 77 6.01 -7.22 14.38
N LEU A 78 5.71 -5.97 14.71
CA LEU A 78 5.42 -4.93 13.71
C LEU A 78 6.66 -4.54 12.92
N GLN A 79 7.83 -4.48 13.57
CA GLN A 79 9.11 -4.21 12.92
C GLN A 79 9.48 -5.32 11.94
N ASP A 80 9.33 -6.58 12.36
CA ASP A 80 9.60 -7.74 11.51
C ASP A 80 8.64 -7.80 10.31
N PHE A 81 7.35 -7.53 10.54
CA PHE A 81 6.36 -7.45 9.47
C PHE A 81 6.69 -6.32 8.47
N ALA A 82 7.02 -5.12 8.95
CA ALA A 82 7.38 -3.99 8.10
C ALA A 82 8.67 -4.28 7.31
N GLY A 83 9.65 -4.91 7.94
CA GLY A 83 10.89 -5.34 7.28
C GLY A 83 10.63 -6.34 6.16
N LEU A 84 9.83 -7.38 6.44
CA LEU A 84 9.45 -8.38 5.44
C LEU A 84 8.65 -7.76 4.28
N LEU A 85 7.69 -6.88 4.58
CA LEU A 85 6.90 -6.18 3.56
C LEU A 85 7.79 -5.33 2.66
N GLY A 86 8.73 -4.58 3.24
CA GLY A 86 9.72 -3.79 2.51
C GLY A 86 10.59 -4.65 1.59
N GLN A 87 11.06 -5.79 2.09
CA GLN A 87 11.83 -6.75 1.29
C GLN A 87 11.01 -7.26 0.10
N ARG A 88 9.77 -7.72 0.31
CA ARG A 88 8.90 -8.22 -0.78
C ARG A 88 8.57 -7.15 -1.81
N LEU A 89 8.39 -5.92 -1.37
CA LEU A 89 8.20 -4.79 -2.27
C LEU A 89 9.45 -4.49 -3.10
N GLY A 90 10.63 -4.52 -2.48
CA GLY A 90 11.91 -4.37 -3.18
C GLY A 90 12.16 -5.45 -4.21
N GLU A 91 11.88 -6.72 -3.87
CA GLU A 91 11.97 -7.85 -4.82
C GLU A 91 11.01 -7.68 -6.02
N MET A 92 9.78 -7.25 -5.76
CA MET A 92 8.81 -6.95 -6.83
C MET A 92 9.31 -5.83 -7.74
N HIS A 93 9.84 -4.75 -7.18
CA HIS A 93 10.42 -3.65 -7.95
C HIS A 93 11.61 -4.11 -8.79
N ALA A 94 12.46 -4.99 -8.26
CA ALA A 94 13.58 -5.56 -9.02
C ALA A 94 13.10 -6.36 -10.24
N VAL A 95 12.03 -7.15 -10.09
CA VAL A 95 11.41 -7.88 -11.21
C VAL A 95 10.84 -6.92 -12.25
N LEU A 96 10.15 -5.87 -11.81
CA LEU A 96 9.55 -4.86 -12.70
C LEU A 96 10.60 -3.99 -13.41
N ALA A 97 11.76 -3.79 -12.79
CA ALA A 97 12.88 -3.04 -13.36
C ALA A 97 13.78 -3.88 -14.26
N ALA A 98 13.57 -5.19 -14.33
CA ALA A 98 14.37 -6.08 -15.18
C ALA A 98 14.18 -5.75 -16.67
N LYS A 99 15.25 -5.94 -17.45
CA LYS A 99 15.18 -5.76 -18.92
C LYS A 99 14.16 -6.72 -19.51
N THR A 100 13.23 -6.19 -20.31
CA THR A 100 12.16 -6.97 -20.92
C THR A 100 11.90 -6.54 -22.35
N SER A 101 11.45 -7.46 -23.19
CA SER A 101 10.93 -7.16 -24.52
C SER A 101 9.47 -6.71 -24.51
N ASN A 102 8.78 -6.86 -23.38
CA ASN A 102 7.40 -6.39 -23.23
C ASN A 102 7.36 -4.86 -23.18
N LYS A 103 6.68 -4.26 -24.17
CA LYS A 103 6.62 -2.78 -24.32
C LYS A 103 5.92 -2.09 -23.16
N ASP A 104 4.94 -2.77 -22.54
CA ASP A 104 4.13 -2.21 -21.43
C ASP A 104 4.89 -2.18 -20.09
N PHE A 105 5.99 -2.95 -20.00
CA PHE A 105 6.82 -3.07 -18.80
C PHE A 105 8.28 -2.67 -19.03
N LYS A 106 8.55 -1.97 -20.12
CA LYS A 106 9.90 -1.48 -20.39
C LYS A 106 10.25 -0.38 -19.37
N PRO A 107 11.31 -0.54 -18.56
CA PRO A 107 11.72 0.50 -17.63
C PRO A 107 12.04 1.80 -18.36
N GLU A 108 11.43 2.88 -17.98
CA GLU A 108 11.83 4.22 -18.44
C GLU A 108 13.11 4.64 -17.73
N THR A 109 14.10 5.05 -18.51
CA THR A 109 15.29 5.68 -17.94
C THR A 109 14.92 7.10 -17.55
N THR A 110 14.52 7.30 -16.31
CA THR A 110 14.35 8.65 -15.80
C THR A 110 15.73 9.27 -15.71
N THR A 111 16.04 10.18 -16.65
CA THR A 111 17.16 11.09 -16.46
C THR A 111 16.79 11.97 -15.26
N ALA A 112 17.25 11.58 -14.07
CA ALA A 112 17.03 12.38 -12.89
C ALA A 112 17.56 13.78 -13.16
N ALA A 113 16.67 14.78 -13.16
CA ALA A 113 17.10 16.16 -13.19
C ALA A 113 18.06 16.37 -11.99
N PRO A 114 19.17 17.08 -12.20
CA PRO A 114 20.15 17.30 -11.13
C PRO A 114 19.46 17.91 -9.90
N PRO A 115 19.93 17.61 -8.67
CA PRO A 115 19.27 18.04 -7.43
C PRO A 115 19.00 19.53 -7.31
N SER A 116 19.73 20.36 -8.07
CA SER A 116 19.55 21.80 -8.15
C SER A 116 18.27 22.27 -8.88
N ALA A 117 17.56 21.37 -9.58
CA ALA A 117 16.34 21.69 -10.32
C ALA A 117 15.05 21.42 -9.53
N ARG A 118 15.10 20.98 -8.27
CA ARG A 118 13.92 20.93 -7.42
C ARG A 118 13.58 22.34 -6.95
N PRO A 119 12.43 22.93 -7.36
CA PRO A 119 11.97 24.14 -6.73
C PRO A 119 11.77 23.84 -5.25
N SER A 120 12.41 24.61 -4.39
CA SER A 120 12.17 24.58 -2.95
C SER A 120 10.71 24.95 -2.73
N ALA A 121 9.85 23.92 -2.57
CA ALA A 121 8.45 24.12 -2.21
C ALA A 121 8.34 24.47 -0.72
N HIS A 122 9.00 25.55 -0.33
CA HIS A 122 8.65 26.25 0.89
C HIS A 122 7.44 27.15 0.57
N LYS A 123 6.29 26.54 0.35
CA LYS A 123 5.03 27.27 0.43
C LYS A 123 4.77 27.52 1.91
N SER A 124 4.98 28.78 2.32
CA SER A 124 4.53 29.31 3.59
C SER A 124 3.09 28.82 3.86
N ASN A 125 2.94 28.08 4.96
CA ASN A 125 1.65 27.61 5.45
C ASN A 125 0.87 28.83 6.00
N LYS A 126 0.25 29.59 5.10
CA LYS A 126 -0.66 30.67 5.49
C LYS A 126 -1.95 29.98 5.96
N PRO A 127 -2.37 30.14 7.22
CA PRO A 127 -3.56 29.49 7.72
C PRO A 127 -4.77 29.91 6.87
N ARG A 128 -5.51 28.91 6.36
CA ARG A 128 -6.78 29.14 5.68
C ARG A 128 -7.74 29.79 6.69
N PRO A 129 -8.44 30.88 6.35
CA PRO A 129 -9.48 31.40 7.20
C PRO A 129 -10.55 30.32 7.38
N MET A 130 -10.94 30.07 8.63
CA MET A 130 -12.04 29.17 8.97
C MET A 130 -13.31 29.66 8.27
N ALA A 131 -13.87 28.80 7.42
CA ALA A 131 -15.20 29.04 6.87
C ALA A 131 -16.19 29.05 8.02
N THR A 132 -16.87 30.16 8.23
CA THR A 132 -18.00 30.28 9.14
C THR A 132 -19.07 29.28 8.72
N ALA A 133 -19.45 28.40 9.64
CA ALA A 133 -20.50 27.41 9.42
C ALA A 133 -21.83 28.11 9.03
N PRO A 134 -22.56 27.60 8.03
CA PRO A 134 -23.85 28.14 7.67
C PRO A 134 -24.84 27.92 8.81
N ASN A 135 -25.57 28.99 9.11
CA ASN A 135 -26.63 29.08 10.13
C ASN A 135 -27.68 27.96 9.88
N LYS A 136 -27.94 27.15 10.92
CA LYS A 136 -28.93 26.07 10.85
C LYS A 136 -30.32 26.62 10.57
N PRO A 137 -31.10 26.13 9.60
CA PRO A 137 -32.51 26.47 9.49
C PRO A 137 -33.29 25.87 10.66
N ALA A 138 -34.12 26.70 11.31
CA ALA A 138 -35.02 26.29 12.37
C ALA A 138 -36.11 25.38 11.81
N TRP A 139 -36.13 24.10 12.20
CA TRP A 139 -37.23 23.15 11.91
C TRP A 139 -38.42 23.56 12.80
N LYS A 140 -39.47 24.04 12.16
CA LYS A 140 -40.79 24.22 12.82
C LYS A 140 -41.33 22.83 13.14
N LYS A 141 -41.64 22.59 14.40
CA LYS A 141 -42.47 21.45 14.84
C LYS A 141 -43.94 21.71 14.51
N PRO A 142 -44.72 20.61 14.23
CA PRO A 142 -46.16 20.68 14.07
C PRO A 142 -46.86 20.99 15.40
#